data_07aab398860a341a6eb346700182a9b5
#
_entry.id   07aab398860a341a6eb346700182a9b5
#
_cell.length_a   1.000
_cell.length_b   1.000
_cell.length_c   1.000
_cell.angle_alpha   90.00
_cell.angle_beta   90.00
_cell.angle_gamma   90.00
#
_symmetry.space_group_name_H-M   'P 1'
#
loop_
_entity.id
_entity.type
_entity.pdbx_description
1 polymer ?
#
loop_
_entity_poly.entity_id
_entity_poly.type
_entity_poly.pdbx_seq_one_letter_code
_entity_poly.pdbx_strand_id
1 'polypeptide(L)'
;MTFFRWVWQFLADNLAMTTHVHPARAVATLDHTRIDDTRIGAVRPLITPALLQEWLPAPEAAQALVEHSRQAISKILHGQDDRLIVVVGPCSIHDHDQAMDYARRLKAEADRLRDDLLVVMRVYFEKPRTTVGWKGYINDPHLDGSFAINEGLELARQLLLDVLALGLPVGTEFLDLLSPQFISDLVSWGAIGARTTESQSHRQLASGLSCPVGFKNGTDGGIKVASDAIQAALASHAFMGMTKMGQAAIFETRGNNDCHVILRGGKTTNYAKADVDAACSLLKAAGLREQVMIDVSHANSSKQHQRQIAVAAEVAAQVSAGDTRITGVMIESHLKEGRQDIVPGQPLQHGVSVTDACISFDQTVPVLDGLAAAVQLRRDHANPHTGG
;
A
#
# COMPACT_ATOMS: atom_id res chain seq x y z
N MET A 1 10.86 14.20 -56.83
CA MET A 1 10.17 12.92 -56.51
C MET A 1 10.92 12.03 -55.50
N THR A 2 11.92 12.54 -54.77
CA THR A 2 12.78 11.73 -53.86
C THR A 2 12.53 12.01 -52.39
N PHE A 3 11.86 13.09 -52.01
CA PHE A 3 11.64 13.45 -50.60
C PHE A 3 10.45 12.72 -49.95
N PHE A 4 9.42 12.35 -50.74
CA PHE A 4 8.22 11.64 -50.24
C PHE A 4 8.46 10.16 -49.97
N ARG A 5 9.46 9.55 -50.58
CA ARG A 5 9.81 8.14 -50.36
C ARG A 5 10.50 7.91 -49.02
N TRP A 6 11.23 8.90 -48.51
CA TRP A 6 11.97 8.82 -47.25
C TRP A 6 11.05 8.94 -46.01
N VAL A 7 10.02 9.78 -46.14
CA VAL A 7 9.03 9.97 -45.04
C VAL A 7 8.14 8.73 -44.88
N TRP A 8 7.79 8.05 -45.97
CA TRP A 8 7.01 6.81 -45.90
C TRP A 8 7.82 5.63 -45.35
N GLN A 9 9.09 5.56 -45.68
CA GLN A 9 9.97 4.53 -45.14
C GLN A 9 10.18 4.72 -43.61
N PHE A 10 10.38 5.97 -43.16
CA PHE A 10 10.53 6.31 -41.77
C PHE A 10 9.25 6.07 -40.94
N LEU A 11 8.08 6.28 -41.50
CA LEU A 11 6.77 5.99 -40.89
C LEU A 11 6.46 4.49 -40.89
N ALA A 12 6.85 3.74 -41.91
CA ALA A 12 6.67 2.29 -41.95
C ALA A 12 7.59 1.57 -40.95
N ASP A 13 8.82 2.04 -40.79
CA ASP A 13 9.79 1.47 -39.83
C ASP A 13 9.42 1.80 -38.39
N ASN A 14 8.73 2.93 -38.09
CA ASN A 14 8.21 3.26 -36.77
C ASN A 14 6.85 2.64 -36.42
N LEU A 15 6.04 2.25 -37.45
CA LEU A 15 4.79 1.49 -37.20
C LEU A 15 5.05 -0.02 -36.96
N ALA A 16 6.25 -0.52 -37.29
CA ALA A 16 6.66 -1.90 -37.01
C ALA A 16 7.22 -2.11 -35.61
N MET A 17 7.33 -1.05 -34.77
CA MET A 17 7.86 -1.15 -33.42
C MET A 17 6.82 -1.40 -32.32
N THR A 18 5.58 -1.68 -32.65
CA THR A 18 4.50 -1.87 -31.65
C THR A 18 4.04 -3.32 -31.48
N THR A 19 4.87 -4.31 -31.83
CA THR A 19 4.64 -5.68 -31.37
C THR A 19 5.96 -6.39 -31.11
N HIS A 20 6.74 -5.90 -30.15
CA HIS A 20 7.74 -6.75 -29.52
C HIS A 20 7.06 -7.62 -28.47
N VAL A 21 6.35 -8.64 -28.93
CA VAL A 21 6.24 -9.88 -28.16
C VAL A 21 7.68 -10.40 -28.06
N HIS A 22 8.34 -10.17 -26.94
CA HIS A 22 9.61 -10.81 -26.63
C HIS A 22 9.38 -12.33 -26.74
N PRO A 23 10.06 -13.03 -27.67
CA PRO A 23 10.00 -14.49 -27.68
C PRO A 23 10.43 -14.95 -26.26
N ALA A 24 9.65 -15.85 -25.70
CA ALA A 24 10.00 -16.48 -24.43
C ALA A 24 11.46 -16.95 -24.52
N ARG A 25 12.38 -16.19 -23.89
CA ARG A 25 13.80 -16.54 -23.89
C ARG A 25 13.91 -17.92 -23.29
N ALA A 26 14.63 -18.80 -24.00
CA ALA A 26 14.89 -20.16 -23.60
C ALA A 26 15.20 -20.24 -22.10
N VAL A 27 14.42 -21.02 -21.39
CA VAL A 27 14.66 -21.36 -19.99
C VAL A 27 16.05 -21.99 -19.94
N ALA A 28 16.99 -21.33 -19.24
CA ALA A 28 18.26 -21.95 -18.97
C ALA A 28 17.98 -23.24 -18.17
N THR A 29 18.27 -24.39 -18.74
CA THR A 29 18.23 -25.65 -18.01
C THR A 29 19.30 -25.57 -16.94
N LEU A 30 18.89 -25.48 -15.67
CA LEU A 30 19.82 -25.62 -14.54
C LEU A 30 20.37 -27.03 -14.55
N ASP A 31 21.68 -27.15 -14.50
CA ASP A 31 22.33 -28.43 -14.22
C ASP A 31 22.07 -28.73 -12.73
N HIS A 32 21.01 -29.54 -12.46
CA HIS A 32 20.58 -29.82 -11.10
C HIS A 32 21.65 -30.67 -10.40
N THR A 33 22.31 -30.09 -9.40
CA THR A 33 23.17 -30.90 -8.51
C THR A 33 22.33 -31.88 -7.70
N ARG A 34 22.91 -33.00 -7.28
CA ARG A 34 22.16 -34.05 -6.54
C ARG A 34 21.66 -33.60 -5.17
N ILE A 35 22.11 -32.46 -4.64
CA ILE A 35 21.86 -32.01 -3.26
C ILE A 35 21.33 -30.56 -3.16
N ASP A 36 21.41 -29.78 -4.24
CA ASP A 36 20.93 -28.39 -4.27
C ASP A 36 20.03 -28.17 -5.48
N ASP A 37 19.14 -27.20 -5.42
CA ASP A 37 18.15 -26.84 -6.44
C ASP A 37 17.24 -27.98 -6.92
N THR A 38 17.21 -29.11 -6.20
CA THR A 38 16.49 -30.32 -6.62
C THR A 38 14.98 -30.16 -6.78
N ARG A 39 14.42 -29.05 -6.28
CA ARG A 39 12.99 -28.71 -6.36
C ARG A 39 12.74 -27.42 -7.15
N ILE A 40 13.77 -26.82 -7.73
CA ILE A 40 13.64 -25.65 -8.61
C ILE A 40 13.41 -26.16 -10.03
N GLY A 41 12.20 -25.94 -10.55
CA GLY A 41 11.83 -26.38 -11.91
C GLY A 41 12.41 -25.51 -13.02
N ALA A 42 12.54 -24.20 -12.77
CA ALA A 42 13.10 -23.24 -13.73
C ALA A 42 13.51 -21.94 -13.03
N VAL A 43 14.47 -21.23 -13.62
CA VAL A 43 14.84 -19.86 -13.23
C VAL A 43 14.69 -18.94 -14.44
N ARG A 44 14.01 -17.83 -14.26
CA ARG A 44 13.87 -16.79 -15.30
C ARG A 44 14.55 -15.51 -14.80
N PRO A 45 15.25 -14.76 -15.66
CA PRO A 45 15.82 -13.48 -15.28
C PRO A 45 14.76 -12.49 -14.83
N LEU A 46 15.03 -11.80 -13.72
CA LEU A 46 14.24 -10.66 -13.27
C LEU A 46 14.86 -9.39 -13.89
N ILE A 47 14.02 -8.46 -14.34
CA ILE A 47 14.46 -7.11 -14.74
C ILE A 47 15.15 -6.45 -13.54
N THR A 48 16.18 -5.62 -13.78
CA THR A 48 16.79 -4.88 -12.68
C THR A 48 15.94 -3.66 -12.32
N PRO A 49 15.88 -3.27 -11.03
CA PRO A 49 15.17 -2.04 -10.63
C PRO A 49 15.66 -0.80 -11.38
N ALA A 50 16.99 -0.67 -11.62
CA ALA A 50 17.56 0.44 -12.35
C ALA A 50 17.04 0.54 -13.79
N LEU A 51 16.96 -0.59 -14.49
CA LEU A 51 16.43 -0.61 -15.87
C LEU A 51 14.94 -0.26 -15.91
N LEU A 52 14.15 -0.78 -14.96
CA LEU A 52 12.74 -0.42 -14.87
C LEU A 52 12.55 1.07 -14.54
N GLN A 53 13.39 1.64 -13.68
CA GLN A 53 13.36 3.07 -13.35
C GLN A 53 13.83 3.95 -14.53
N GLU A 54 14.72 3.45 -15.38
CA GLU A 54 15.12 4.12 -16.61
C GLU A 54 13.98 4.14 -17.65
N TRP A 55 13.25 3.03 -17.79
CA TRP A 55 12.09 2.96 -18.69
C TRP A 55 10.89 3.77 -18.21
N LEU A 56 10.67 3.78 -16.91
CA LEU A 56 9.56 4.46 -16.24
C LEU A 56 10.10 5.40 -15.14
N PRO A 57 10.76 6.50 -15.53
CA PRO A 57 11.35 7.42 -14.57
C PRO A 57 10.27 8.17 -13.78
N ALA A 58 10.55 8.45 -12.52
CA ALA A 58 9.70 9.30 -11.69
C ALA A 58 9.87 10.78 -12.12
N PRO A 59 8.83 11.45 -12.65
CA PRO A 59 8.89 12.88 -12.92
C PRO A 59 9.16 13.71 -11.64
N GLU A 60 9.75 14.87 -11.78
CA GLU A 60 10.06 15.76 -10.65
C GLU A 60 8.82 16.07 -9.79
N ALA A 61 7.67 16.31 -10.42
CA ALA A 61 6.40 16.53 -9.73
C ALA A 61 5.96 15.32 -8.88
N ALA A 62 6.17 14.09 -9.36
CA ALA A 62 5.87 12.88 -8.61
C ALA A 62 6.82 12.70 -7.42
N GLN A 63 8.12 12.98 -7.62
CA GLN A 63 9.12 12.92 -6.54
C GLN A 63 8.78 13.94 -5.45
N ALA A 64 8.46 15.18 -5.82
CA ALA A 64 8.07 16.23 -4.88
C ALA A 64 6.78 15.87 -4.12
N LEU A 65 5.78 15.28 -4.79
CA LEU A 65 4.56 14.82 -4.13
C LEU A 65 4.85 13.73 -3.10
N VAL A 66 5.67 12.74 -3.45
CA VAL A 66 6.04 11.64 -2.54
C VAL A 66 6.81 12.17 -1.34
N GLU A 67 7.79 13.05 -1.55
CA GLU A 67 8.56 13.67 -0.47
C GLU A 67 7.65 14.48 0.47
N HIS A 68 6.83 15.36 -0.08
CA HIS A 68 5.89 16.17 0.69
C HIS A 68 4.91 15.32 1.49
N SER A 69 4.36 14.27 0.87
CA SER A 69 3.41 13.36 1.52
C SER A 69 4.05 12.58 2.66
N ARG A 70 5.29 12.08 2.49
CA ARG A 70 6.04 11.40 3.56
C ARG A 70 6.27 12.33 4.74
N GLN A 71 6.66 13.59 4.48
CA GLN A 71 6.86 14.59 5.52
C GLN A 71 5.54 14.93 6.24
N ALA A 72 4.43 15.06 5.50
CA ALA A 72 3.11 15.32 6.08
C ALA A 72 2.64 14.15 6.97
N ILE A 73 2.78 12.90 6.50
CA ILE A 73 2.48 11.70 7.30
C ILE A 73 3.34 11.67 8.55
N SER A 74 4.66 11.91 8.43
CA SER A 74 5.57 11.97 9.58
C SER A 74 5.12 13.03 10.59
N LYS A 75 4.76 14.24 10.15
CA LYS A 75 4.26 15.31 11.04
C LYS A 75 3.00 14.89 11.79
N ILE A 76 2.06 14.20 11.15
CA ILE A 76 0.85 13.68 11.83
C ILE A 76 1.23 12.63 12.86
N LEU A 77 2.13 11.70 12.52
CA LEU A 77 2.61 10.66 13.44
C LEU A 77 3.43 11.23 14.61
N HIS A 78 3.93 12.45 14.50
CA HIS A 78 4.67 13.14 15.56
C HIS A 78 3.84 14.23 16.26
N GLY A 79 2.52 14.35 15.95
CA GLY A 79 1.62 15.32 16.58
C GLY A 79 1.89 16.79 16.19
N GLN A 80 2.56 17.02 15.06
CA GLN A 80 2.90 18.33 14.52
C GLN A 80 1.90 18.81 13.44
N ASP A 81 1.03 17.93 12.98
CA ASP A 81 -0.07 18.16 12.06
C ASP A 81 -1.30 17.45 12.63
N ASP A 82 -2.40 18.14 12.74
CA ASP A 82 -3.61 17.64 13.39
C ASP A 82 -4.60 16.97 12.44
N ARG A 83 -4.27 16.85 11.17
CA ARG A 83 -5.08 16.09 10.20
C ARG A 83 -5.11 14.60 10.54
N LEU A 84 -6.08 13.89 9.97
CA LEU A 84 -6.17 12.43 10.06
C LEU A 84 -5.67 11.79 8.77
N ILE A 85 -4.79 10.81 8.86
CA ILE A 85 -4.35 10.00 7.71
C ILE A 85 -5.49 9.06 7.33
N VAL A 86 -5.90 9.04 6.06
CA VAL A 86 -6.89 8.09 5.55
C VAL A 86 -6.30 7.29 4.40
N VAL A 87 -5.94 6.02 4.68
CA VAL A 87 -5.47 5.08 3.66
C VAL A 87 -6.68 4.34 3.11
N VAL A 88 -7.14 4.69 1.91
CA VAL A 88 -8.41 4.21 1.34
C VAL A 88 -8.26 3.76 -0.11
N GLY A 89 -8.88 2.64 -0.45
CA GLY A 89 -8.89 2.10 -1.81
C GLY A 89 -9.14 0.60 -1.86
N PRO A 90 -9.02 -0.01 -3.05
CA PRO A 90 -9.30 -1.43 -3.26
C PRO A 90 -8.50 -2.34 -2.33
N CYS A 91 -9.12 -3.47 -1.96
CA CYS A 91 -8.40 -4.50 -1.19
C CYS A 91 -7.13 -4.94 -1.91
N SER A 92 -7.21 -5.10 -3.23
CA SER A 92 -6.06 -5.32 -4.12
C SER A 92 -6.31 -4.70 -5.49
N ILE A 93 -5.24 -4.28 -6.15
CA ILE A 93 -5.27 -3.88 -7.55
C ILE A 93 -5.21 -5.14 -8.42
N HIS A 94 -6.07 -5.22 -9.42
CA HIS A 94 -6.08 -6.30 -10.41
C HIS A 94 -6.30 -5.78 -11.86
N ASP A 95 -6.60 -4.50 -12.00
CA ASP A 95 -6.87 -3.87 -13.29
C ASP A 95 -6.50 -2.39 -13.21
N HIS A 96 -5.75 -1.92 -14.21
CA HIS A 96 -5.25 -0.55 -14.28
C HIS A 96 -6.36 0.48 -14.44
N ASP A 97 -7.30 0.23 -15.36
CA ASP A 97 -8.32 1.21 -15.72
C ASP A 97 -9.32 1.42 -14.58
N GLN A 98 -9.69 0.34 -13.89
CA GLN A 98 -10.52 0.41 -12.69
C GLN A 98 -9.81 1.16 -11.55
N ALA A 99 -8.52 0.93 -11.37
CA ALA A 99 -7.73 1.64 -10.37
C ALA A 99 -7.66 3.14 -10.69
N MET A 100 -7.50 3.51 -11.96
CA MET A 100 -7.46 4.90 -12.40
C MET A 100 -8.83 5.59 -12.33
N ASP A 101 -9.93 4.87 -12.61
CA ASP A 101 -11.28 5.42 -12.39
C ASP A 101 -11.51 5.72 -10.89
N TYR A 102 -11.12 4.78 -10.02
CA TYR A 102 -11.15 4.99 -8.58
C TYR A 102 -10.28 6.18 -8.14
N ALA A 103 -9.05 6.26 -8.63
CA ALA A 103 -8.09 7.32 -8.30
C ALA A 103 -8.60 8.73 -8.65
N ARG A 104 -9.21 8.89 -9.85
CA ARG A 104 -9.79 10.18 -10.27
C ARG A 104 -10.91 10.64 -9.35
N ARG A 105 -11.80 9.73 -8.94
CA ARG A 105 -12.87 10.04 -8.00
C ARG A 105 -12.32 10.36 -6.62
N LEU A 106 -11.37 9.55 -6.13
CA LEU A 106 -10.75 9.76 -4.82
C LEU A 106 -9.98 11.08 -4.77
N LYS A 107 -9.34 11.50 -5.87
CA LYS A 107 -8.62 12.79 -5.94
C LYS A 107 -9.55 13.97 -5.69
N ALA A 108 -10.76 13.95 -6.24
CA ALA A 108 -11.73 15.02 -6.00
C ALA A 108 -12.09 15.14 -4.51
N GLU A 109 -12.29 14.01 -3.82
CA GLU A 109 -12.55 13.99 -2.38
C GLU A 109 -11.32 14.39 -1.56
N ALA A 110 -10.13 13.94 -1.96
CA ALA A 110 -8.88 14.29 -1.30
C ALA A 110 -8.64 15.82 -1.34
N ASP A 111 -8.93 16.47 -2.48
CA ASP A 111 -8.80 17.93 -2.59
C ASP A 111 -9.83 18.68 -1.75
N ARG A 112 -11.07 18.18 -1.74
CA ARG A 112 -12.16 18.79 -0.97
C ARG A 112 -11.91 18.75 0.53
N LEU A 113 -11.28 17.68 1.02
CA LEU A 113 -11.10 17.39 2.45
C LEU A 113 -9.65 17.60 2.94
N ARG A 114 -8.81 18.22 2.12
CA ARG A 114 -7.35 18.34 2.37
C ARG A 114 -6.96 19.05 3.67
N ASP A 115 -7.84 19.91 4.18
CA ASP A 115 -7.57 20.68 5.39
C ASP A 115 -7.77 19.83 6.66
N ASP A 116 -8.55 18.76 6.56
CA ASP A 116 -8.90 17.86 7.68
C ASP A 116 -8.29 16.47 7.52
N LEU A 117 -8.19 15.98 6.29
CA LEU A 117 -7.71 14.63 5.99
C LEU A 117 -6.47 14.66 5.09
N LEU A 118 -5.51 13.81 5.41
CA LEU A 118 -4.45 13.43 4.47
C LEU A 118 -4.83 12.10 3.81
N VAL A 119 -5.46 12.16 2.64
CA VAL A 119 -5.92 10.99 1.92
C VAL A 119 -4.76 10.37 1.14
N VAL A 120 -4.53 9.08 1.35
CA VAL A 120 -3.53 8.25 0.66
C VAL A 120 -4.25 7.11 -0.03
N MET A 121 -4.10 6.99 -1.35
CA MET A 121 -4.73 5.90 -2.09
C MET A 121 -4.05 4.56 -1.74
N ARG A 122 -4.84 3.60 -1.33
CA ARG A 122 -4.42 2.23 -1.11
C ARG A 122 -4.21 1.53 -2.46
N VAL A 123 -2.96 1.20 -2.79
CA VAL A 123 -2.55 0.54 -4.03
C VAL A 123 -1.79 -0.74 -3.68
N TYR A 124 -2.51 -1.80 -3.35
CA TYR A 124 -1.94 -3.07 -2.90
C TYR A 124 -1.80 -4.03 -4.07
N PHE A 125 -0.58 -4.34 -4.44
CA PHE A 125 -0.22 -5.20 -5.57
C PHE A 125 0.02 -6.66 -5.19
N GLU A 126 0.30 -6.92 -3.93
CA GLU A 126 0.69 -8.24 -3.41
C GLU A 126 -0.29 -8.68 -2.33
N LYS A 127 -0.66 -9.94 -2.37
CA LYS A 127 -1.66 -10.49 -1.42
C LYS A 127 -1.10 -11.72 -0.70
N PRO A 128 -0.96 -11.65 0.64
CA PRO A 128 -0.56 -12.82 1.42
C PRO A 128 -1.65 -13.88 1.37
N ARG A 129 -1.27 -15.12 1.04
CA ARG A 129 -2.19 -16.25 0.99
C ARG A 129 -1.85 -17.27 2.06
N THR A 130 -2.87 -17.71 2.79
CA THR A 130 -2.70 -18.77 3.81
C THR A 130 -2.49 -20.12 3.15
N THR A 131 -3.11 -20.32 1.97
CA THR A 131 -2.96 -21.50 1.13
C THR A 131 -2.56 -21.07 -0.28
N VAL A 132 -3.12 -21.66 -1.33
CA VAL A 132 -2.95 -21.26 -2.73
C VAL A 132 -3.97 -20.20 -3.12
N GLY A 133 -3.68 -19.45 -4.18
CA GLY A 133 -4.58 -18.43 -4.74
C GLY A 133 -3.78 -17.36 -5.48
N TRP A 134 -4.49 -16.44 -6.14
CA TRP A 134 -3.87 -15.32 -6.85
C TRP A 134 -3.04 -14.46 -5.89
N LYS A 135 -1.75 -14.29 -6.19
CA LYS A 135 -0.76 -13.64 -5.32
C LYS A 135 -0.70 -12.13 -5.46
N GLY A 136 -1.44 -11.56 -6.42
CA GLY A 136 -1.48 -10.13 -6.66
C GLY A 136 -0.97 -9.72 -8.04
N TYR A 137 -1.12 -8.45 -8.35
CA TYR A 137 -0.91 -7.87 -9.67
C TYR A 137 0.54 -7.93 -10.15
N ILE A 138 1.51 -7.78 -9.24
CA ILE A 138 2.94 -7.96 -9.58
C ILE A 138 3.24 -9.41 -9.96
N ASN A 139 2.67 -10.37 -9.23
CA ASN A 139 3.02 -11.77 -9.42
C ASN A 139 2.31 -12.41 -10.62
N ASP A 140 1.07 -12.01 -10.89
CA ASP A 140 0.21 -12.60 -11.92
C ASP A 140 -0.77 -11.53 -12.44
N PRO A 141 -0.28 -10.58 -13.29
CA PRO A 141 -1.07 -9.44 -13.74
C PRO A 141 -2.29 -9.81 -14.57
N HIS A 142 -2.24 -10.96 -15.27
CA HIS A 142 -3.32 -11.43 -16.15
C HIS A 142 -4.34 -12.35 -15.45
N LEU A 143 -4.16 -12.68 -14.17
CA LEU A 143 -5.01 -13.58 -13.38
C LEU A 143 -5.17 -14.98 -14.00
N ASP A 144 -4.20 -15.43 -14.79
CA ASP A 144 -4.22 -16.67 -15.59
C ASP A 144 -3.19 -17.71 -15.14
N GLY A 145 -2.38 -17.41 -14.10
CA GLY A 145 -1.32 -18.27 -13.61
C GLY A 145 -0.05 -18.26 -14.46
N SER A 146 0.10 -17.34 -15.40
CA SER A 146 1.32 -17.17 -16.21
C SER A 146 2.52 -16.71 -15.40
N PHE A 147 2.29 -16.05 -14.27
CA PHE A 147 3.32 -15.47 -13.41
C PHE A 147 4.28 -14.57 -14.21
N ALA A 148 3.73 -13.66 -15.01
CA ALA A 148 4.46 -12.68 -15.82
C ALA A 148 5.03 -11.54 -14.94
N ILE A 149 5.90 -11.89 -13.96
CA ILE A 149 6.36 -10.99 -12.88
C ILE A 149 7.06 -9.74 -13.42
N ASN A 150 7.88 -9.84 -14.47
CA ASN A 150 8.54 -8.67 -15.06
C ASN A 150 7.51 -7.65 -15.60
N GLU A 151 6.49 -8.13 -16.28
CA GLU A 151 5.37 -7.31 -16.75
C GLU A 151 4.55 -6.76 -15.58
N GLY A 152 4.28 -7.58 -14.56
CA GLY A 152 3.59 -7.14 -13.36
C GLY A 152 4.31 -6.02 -12.62
N LEU A 153 5.64 -6.03 -12.57
CA LEU A 153 6.45 -4.94 -12.00
C LEU A 153 6.35 -3.66 -12.84
N GLU A 154 6.38 -3.78 -14.17
CA GLU A 154 6.21 -2.66 -15.10
C GLU A 154 4.83 -2.03 -14.95
N LEU A 155 3.76 -2.83 -15.01
CA LEU A 155 2.38 -2.38 -14.85
C LEU A 155 2.11 -1.75 -13.48
N ALA A 156 2.68 -2.33 -12.41
CA ALA A 156 2.56 -1.77 -11.06
C ALA A 156 3.25 -0.41 -10.95
N ARG A 157 4.46 -0.27 -11.49
CA ARG A 157 5.18 1.01 -11.49
C ARG A 157 4.49 2.05 -12.35
N GLN A 158 3.97 1.68 -13.53
CA GLN A 158 3.20 2.58 -14.39
C GLN A 158 1.95 3.10 -13.66
N LEU A 159 1.18 2.22 -13.02
CA LEU A 159 0.00 2.64 -12.25
C LEU A 159 0.35 3.63 -11.12
N LEU A 160 1.46 3.40 -10.41
CA LEU A 160 1.91 4.34 -9.37
C LEU A 160 2.22 5.72 -9.95
N LEU A 161 2.90 5.78 -11.10
CA LEU A 161 3.20 7.03 -11.80
C LEU A 161 1.92 7.74 -12.24
N ASP A 162 0.93 7.01 -12.78
CA ASP A 162 -0.33 7.56 -13.24
C ASP A 162 -1.17 8.12 -12.08
N VAL A 163 -1.22 7.44 -10.94
CA VAL A 163 -1.90 7.93 -9.73
C VAL A 163 -1.20 9.17 -9.17
N LEU A 164 0.14 9.16 -9.12
CA LEU A 164 0.92 10.33 -8.68
C LEU A 164 0.75 11.53 -9.63
N ALA A 165 0.60 11.30 -10.94
CA ALA A 165 0.32 12.36 -11.92
C ALA A 165 -1.02 13.07 -11.68
N LEU A 166 -2.00 12.42 -11.03
CA LEU A 166 -3.23 13.06 -10.56
C LEU A 166 -2.98 13.94 -9.31
N GLY A 167 -1.82 13.87 -8.69
CA GLY A 167 -1.53 14.53 -7.42
C GLY A 167 -2.08 13.79 -6.19
N LEU A 168 -2.23 12.47 -6.27
CA LEU A 168 -2.73 11.62 -5.19
C LEU A 168 -1.58 10.76 -4.62
N PRO A 169 -1.20 10.89 -3.34
CA PRO A 169 -0.19 10.04 -2.73
C PRO A 169 -0.68 8.59 -2.58
N VAL A 170 0.25 7.65 -2.64
CA VAL A 170 -0.06 6.22 -2.64
C VAL A 170 0.54 5.49 -1.45
N GLY A 171 -0.20 4.48 -0.96
CA GLY A 171 0.23 3.56 0.07
C GLY A 171 0.10 2.10 -0.39
N THR A 172 1.08 1.25 -0.03
CA THR A 172 1.08 -0.17 -0.38
C THR A 172 1.45 -1.05 0.80
N GLU A 173 1.17 -2.36 0.70
CA GLU A 173 1.73 -3.37 1.61
C GLU A 173 2.99 -3.96 0.98
N PHE A 174 4.08 -4.00 1.72
CA PHE A 174 5.31 -4.67 1.30
C PHE A 174 5.28 -6.11 1.80
N LEU A 175 5.04 -7.05 0.90
CA LEU A 175 5.00 -8.48 1.18
C LEU A 175 6.27 -9.19 0.73
N ASP A 176 6.67 -9.02 -0.53
CA ASP A 176 7.95 -9.50 -1.05
C ASP A 176 9.08 -8.56 -0.61
N LEU A 177 10.26 -9.12 -0.33
CA LEU A 177 11.41 -8.34 0.14
C LEU A 177 12.17 -7.63 -0.99
N LEU A 178 11.93 -8.00 -2.25
CA LEU A 178 12.59 -7.41 -3.42
C LEU A 178 11.71 -6.36 -4.11
N SER A 179 10.37 -6.51 -4.09
CA SER A 179 9.44 -5.58 -4.73
C SER A 179 9.66 -4.10 -4.33
N PRO A 180 10.07 -3.77 -3.07
CA PRO A 180 10.37 -2.40 -2.70
C PRO A 180 11.47 -1.76 -3.55
N GLN A 181 12.43 -2.52 -4.05
CA GLN A 181 13.51 -1.96 -4.90
C GLN A 181 12.99 -1.39 -6.22
N PHE A 182 11.84 -1.86 -6.69
CA PHE A 182 11.23 -1.45 -7.95
C PHE A 182 10.28 -0.26 -7.82
N ILE A 183 9.61 -0.12 -6.66
CA ILE A 183 8.47 0.79 -6.50
C ILE A 183 8.55 1.74 -5.31
N SER A 184 9.43 1.52 -4.33
CA SER A 184 9.41 2.31 -3.07
C SER A 184 9.69 3.79 -3.26
N ASP A 185 10.37 4.19 -4.34
CA ASP A 185 10.59 5.60 -4.70
C ASP A 185 9.29 6.36 -4.99
N LEU A 186 8.22 5.64 -5.35
CA LEU A 186 6.89 6.19 -5.66
C LEU A 186 5.88 6.06 -4.50
N VAL A 187 6.25 5.42 -3.39
CA VAL A 187 5.35 5.12 -2.28
C VAL A 187 5.50 6.13 -1.15
N SER A 188 4.38 6.71 -0.71
CA SER A 188 4.32 7.69 0.38
C SER A 188 4.15 7.04 1.75
N TRP A 189 3.50 5.89 1.83
CA TRP A 189 3.23 5.14 3.06
C TRP A 189 3.26 3.63 2.80
N GLY A 190 3.84 2.87 3.72
CA GLY A 190 3.92 1.41 3.62
C GLY A 190 3.25 0.69 4.79
N ALA A 191 2.74 -0.52 4.55
CA ALA A 191 2.26 -1.42 5.59
C ALA A 191 3.05 -2.73 5.62
N ILE A 192 3.19 -3.29 6.81
CA ILE A 192 3.57 -4.69 7.03
C ILE A 192 2.34 -5.41 7.57
N GLY A 193 1.92 -6.45 6.87
CA GLY A 193 0.70 -7.21 7.16
C GLY A 193 0.80 -8.03 8.45
N ALA A 194 -0.36 -8.42 9.00
CA ALA A 194 -0.43 -9.17 10.25
C ALA A 194 0.31 -10.53 10.22
N ARG A 195 0.43 -11.15 9.02
CA ARG A 195 1.17 -12.42 8.85
C ARG A 195 2.68 -12.25 8.76
N THR A 196 3.15 -11.03 8.52
CA THR A 196 4.57 -10.70 8.30
C THR A 196 5.14 -9.79 9.38
N THR A 197 4.34 -9.26 10.29
CA THR A 197 4.78 -8.43 11.42
C THR A 197 5.77 -9.18 12.36
N GLU A 198 5.65 -10.50 12.49
CA GLU A 198 6.60 -11.32 13.25
C GLU A 198 7.92 -11.56 12.52
N SER A 199 7.96 -11.39 11.20
CA SER A 199 9.12 -11.70 10.38
C SER A 199 10.27 -10.74 10.64
N GLN A 200 11.42 -11.27 11.05
CA GLN A 200 12.66 -10.49 11.22
C GLN A 200 13.02 -9.76 9.92
N SER A 201 12.94 -10.40 8.78
CA SER A 201 13.29 -9.79 7.48
C SER A 201 12.41 -8.59 7.14
N HIS A 202 11.10 -8.63 7.46
CA HIS A 202 10.21 -7.49 7.24
C HIS A 202 10.48 -6.34 8.21
N ARG A 203 10.86 -6.62 9.44
CA ARG A 203 11.29 -5.59 10.42
C ARG A 203 12.58 -4.92 9.98
N GLN A 204 13.54 -5.69 9.48
CA GLN A 204 14.78 -5.18 8.89
C GLN A 204 14.51 -4.34 7.63
N LEU A 205 13.64 -4.84 6.73
CA LEU A 205 13.19 -4.08 5.56
C LEU A 205 12.60 -2.72 5.99
N ALA A 206 11.67 -2.70 6.93
CA ALA A 206 11.01 -1.49 7.41
C ALA A 206 12.00 -0.47 7.98
N SER A 207 13.09 -0.93 8.64
CA SER A 207 14.14 -0.05 9.17
C SER A 207 14.89 0.74 8.09
N GLY A 208 14.83 0.30 6.84
CA GLY A 208 15.51 0.92 5.70
C GLY A 208 14.59 1.60 4.70
N LEU A 209 13.26 1.44 4.83
CA LEU A 209 12.30 2.09 3.95
C LEU A 209 12.30 3.61 4.19
N SER A 210 12.21 4.38 3.09
CA SER A 210 12.21 5.84 3.12
C SER A 210 10.82 6.44 3.38
N CYS A 211 9.79 5.62 3.59
CA CYS A 211 8.43 6.04 3.91
C CYS A 211 8.06 5.64 5.34
N PRO A 212 7.07 6.31 5.96
CA PRO A 212 6.42 5.82 7.17
C PRO A 212 5.84 4.42 6.98
N VAL A 213 5.92 3.56 8.01
CA VAL A 213 5.51 2.15 7.94
C VAL A 213 4.57 1.79 9.09
N GLY A 214 3.36 1.34 8.75
CA GLY A 214 2.41 0.79 9.70
C GLY A 214 2.57 -0.73 9.86
N PHE A 215 2.75 -1.21 11.09
CA PHE A 215 2.75 -2.62 11.44
C PHE A 215 1.37 -3.05 11.94
N LYS A 216 0.72 -3.97 11.24
CA LYS A 216 -0.55 -4.55 11.73
C LYS A 216 -0.28 -5.43 12.95
N ASN A 217 -1.17 -5.37 13.93
CA ASN A 217 -1.16 -6.33 15.05
C ASN A 217 -1.34 -7.77 14.55
N GLY A 218 -0.94 -8.75 15.35
CA GLY A 218 -1.02 -10.17 14.99
C GLY A 218 -2.42 -10.63 14.60
N THR A 219 -2.51 -11.73 13.87
CA THR A 219 -3.80 -12.29 13.44
C THR A 219 -4.70 -12.75 14.59
N ASP A 220 -4.11 -13.01 15.76
CA ASP A 220 -4.80 -13.33 17.03
C ASP A 220 -5.37 -12.08 17.73
N GLY A 221 -4.96 -10.88 17.31
CA GLY A 221 -5.29 -9.60 17.96
C GLY A 221 -4.17 -9.03 18.84
N GLY A 222 -3.07 -9.76 19.04
CA GLY A 222 -1.96 -9.36 19.89
C GLY A 222 -1.25 -8.10 19.39
N ILE A 223 -1.18 -7.05 20.22
CA ILE A 223 -0.55 -5.78 19.90
C ILE A 223 0.97 -5.82 20.16
N LYS A 224 1.40 -6.67 21.11
CA LYS A 224 2.82 -6.78 21.50
C LYS A 224 3.72 -7.05 20.29
N VAL A 225 3.30 -7.91 19.36
CA VAL A 225 4.09 -8.26 18.17
C VAL A 225 4.36 -7.05 17.28
N ALA A 226 3.40 -6.13 17.15
CA ALA A 226 3.58 -4.88 16.40
C ALA A 226 4.47 -3.89 17.17
N SER A 227 4.33 -3.80 18.49
CA SER A 227 5.21 -3.01 19.34
C SER A 227 6.67 -3.47 19.23
N ASP A 228 6.92 -4.78 19.33
CA ASP A 228 8.26 -5.37 19.16
C ASP A 228 8.81 -5.12 17.74
N ALA A 229 7.94 -5.16 16.72
CA ALA A 229 8.33 -4.89 15.34
C ALA A 229 8.76 -3.42 15.13
N ILE A 230 8.06 -2.47 15.76
CA ILE A 230 8.43 -1.05 15.73
C ILE A 230 9.77 -0.84 16.43
N GLN A 231 9.96 -1.41 17.61
CA GLN A 231 11.26 -1.32 18.32
C GLN A 231 12.41 -1.86 17.48
N ALA A 232 12.20 -3.00 16.81
CA ALA A 232 13.18 -3.55 15.88
C ALA A 232 13.43 -2.62 14.70
N ALA A 233 12.39 -2.07 14.08
CA ALA A 233 12.52 -1.20 12.91
C ALA A 233 13.12 0.18 13.24
N LEU A 234 13.04 0.64 14.49
CA LEU A 234 13.73 1.85 14.98
C LEU A 234 15.25 1.68 15.02
N ALA A 235 15.74 0.46 15.18
CA ALA A 235 17.17 0.18 15.23
C ALA A 235 17.81 0.09 13.84
N SER A 236 19.13 0.31 13.79
CA SER A 236 19.92 0.01 12.60
C SER A 236 20.13 -1.50 12.45
N HIS A 237 20.13 -1.98 11.20
CA HIS A 237 20.33 -3.38 10.86
C HIS A 237 21.31 -3.55 9.71
N ALA A 238 21.96 -4.71 9.64
CA ALA A 238 22.68 -5.18 8.46
C ALA A 238 22.04 -6.49 7.98
N PHE A 239 21.64 -6.55 6.70
CA PHE A 239 21.00 -7.73 6.11
C PHE A 239 21.26 -7.87 4.62
N MET A 240 21.03 -9.05 4.06
CA MET A 240 21.19 -9.33 2.64
C MET A 240 19.99 -8.78 1.86
N GLY A 241 20.28 -8.09 0.76
CA GLY A 241 19.28 -7.55 -0.15
C GLY A 241 19.80 -7.46 -1.57
N MET A 242 19.01 -6.86 -2.46
CA MET A 242 19.33 -6.65 -3.85
C MET A 242 19.44 -5.15 -4.15
N THR A 243 20.54 -4.72 -4.76
CA THR A 243 20.73 -3.33 -5.20
C THR A 243 19.81 -2.97 -6.37
N LYS A 244 19.73 -1.66 -6.72
CA LYS A 244 19.04 -1.21 -7.93
C LYS A 244 19.62 -1.82 -9.21
N MET A 245 20.89 -2.22 -9.21
CA MET A 245 21.56 -2.91 -10.33
C MET A 245 21.29 -4.42 -10.36
N GLY A 246 20.44 -4.96 -9.48
CA GLY A 246 20.11 -6.38 -9.44
C GLY A 246 21.18 -7.27 -8.79
N GLN A 247 22.13 -6.68 -8.09
CA GLN A 247 23.23 -7.43 -7.44
C GLN A 247 22.88 -7.68 -5.96
N ALA A 248 23.18 -8.88 -5.48
CA ALA A 248 23.14 -9.17 -4.06
C ALA A 248 24.13 -8.29 -3.30
N ALA A 249 23.71 -7.73 -2.16
CA ALA A 249 24.52 -6.83 -1.35
C ALA A 249 24.13 -6.92 0.13
N ILE A 250 25.01 -6.40 1.00
CA ILE A 250 24.69 -6.14 2.40
C ILE A 250 24.12 -4.71 2.48
N PHE A 251 22.91 -4.58 3.03
CA PHE A 251 22.30 -3.30 3.33
C PHE A 251 22.51 -2.97 4.79
N GLU A 252 23.00 -1.78 5.07
CA GLU A 252 23.09 -1.21 6.41
C GLU A 252 22.06 -0.09 6.53
N THR A 253 21.12 -0.22 7.46
CA THR A 253 20.03 0.74 7.67
C THR A 253 20.32 1.67 8.84
N ARG A 254 19.55 2.76 8.93
CA ARG A 254 19.63 3.75 10.01
C ARG A 254 18.51 3.66 11.02
N GLY A 255 17.55 2.78 10.79
CA GLY A 255 16.29 2.75 11.51
C GLY A 255 15.24 3.70 10.91
N ASN A 256 13.97 3.44 11.22
CA ASN A 256 12.81 4.20 10.72
C ASN A 256 11.97 4.71 11.89
N ASN A 257 12.05 6.01 12.16
CA ASN A 257 11.35 6.68 13.25
C ASN A 257 9.85 6.88 13.01
N ASP A 258 9.36 6.63 11.79
CA ASP A 258 7.96 6.84 11.40
C ASP A 258 7.14 5.54 11.38
N CYS A 259 7.66 4.49 12.07
CA CYS A 259 6.89 3.27 12.29
C CYS A 259 5.80 3.46 13.34
N HIS A 260 4.61 2.86 13.09
CA HIS A 260 3.43 2.96 13.95
C HIS A 260 2.60 1.67 13.93
N VAL A 261 1.66 1.53 14.87
CA VAL A 261 0.75 0.38 14.95
C VAL A 261 -0.48 0.60 14.09
N ILE A 262 -0.95 -0.48 13.45
CA ILE A 262 -2.28 -0.57 12.83
C ILE A 262 -3.10 -1.60 13.58
N LEU A 263 -4.20 -1.15 14.19
CA LEU A 263 -5.19 -2.01 14.87
C LEU A 263 -6.15 -2.58 13.81
N ARG A 264 -6.08 -3.89 13.55
CA ARG A 264 -6.88 -4.55 12.51
C ARG A 264 -7.86 -5.60 13.05
N GLY A 265 -7.97 -5.69 14.38
CA GLY A 265 -8.70 -6.75 15.08
C GLY A 265 -7.96 -8.09 15.08
N GLY A 266 -8.59 -9.09 15.62
CA GLY A 266 -8.08 -10.46 15.73
C GLY A 266 -9.22 -11.43 16.01
N LYS A 267 -9.16 -12.17 17.10
CA LYS A 267 -10.29 -12.99 17.60
C LYS A 267 -11.50 -12.12 17.97
N THR A 268 -11.23 -10.91 18.43
CA THR A 268 -12.20 -9.84 18.70
C THR A 268 -11.82 -8.59 17.94
N THR A 269 -12.73 -7.63 17.86
CA THR A 269 -12.42 -6.28 17.38
C THR A 269 -11.49 -5.56 18.34
N ASN A 270 -10.77 -4.52 17.88
CA ASN A 270 -9.85 -3.74 18.71
C ASN A 270 -9.83 -2.24 18.33
N TYR A 271 -10.99 -1.68 18.01
CA TYR A 271 -11.15 -0.27 17.63
C TYR A 271 -11.90 0.59 18.67
N ALA A 272 -12.55 -0.04 19.65
CA ALA A 272 -13.27 0.71 20.67
C ALA A 272 -12.30 1.52 21.56
N LYS A 273 -12.82 2.56 22.24
CA LYS A 273 -12.00 3.42 23.09
C LYS A 273 -11.14 2.65 24.09
N ALA A 274 -11.69 1.62 24.73
CA ALA A 274 -10.96 0.78 25.67
C ALA A 274 -9.80 0.02 25.00
N ASP A 275 -9.95 -0.40 23.75
CA ASP A 275 -8.90 -1.07 23.00
C ASP A 275 -7.78 -0.09 22.63
N VAL A 276 -8.14 1.14 22.21
CA VAL A 276 -7.18 2.22 21.95
C VAL A 276 -6.42 2.58 23.21
N ASP A 277 -7.11 2.70 24.35
CA ASP A 277 -6.48 2.98 25.65
C ASP A 277 -5.49 1.87 26.03
N ALA A 278 -5.85 0.60 25.86
CA ALA A 278 -5.00 -0.54 26.14
C ALA A 278 -3.77 -0.58 25.19
N ALA A 279 -3.99 -0.33 23.89
CA ALA A 279 -2.91 -0.28 22.90
C ALA A 279 -1.91 0.82 23.22
N CYS A 280 -2.38 2.04 23.47
CA CYS A 280 -1.53 3.18 23.80
C CYS A 280 -0.77 2.98 25.13
N SER A 281 -1.41 2.37 26.12
CA SER A 281 -0.75 2.02 27.40
C SER A 281 0.40 1.03 27.17
N LEU A 282 0.21 0.03 26.31
CA LEU A 282 1.27 -0.92 25.95
C LEU A 282 2.42 -0.22 25.20
N LEU A 283 2.10 0.64 24.24
CA LEU A 283 3.09 1.41 23.51
C LEU A 283 3.91 2.32 24.43
N LYS A 284 3.23 3.02 25.36
CA LYS A 284 3.88 3.85 26.38
C LYS A 284 4.84 3.04 27.24
N ALA A 285 4.39 1.88 27.74
CA ALA A 285 5.22 0.99 28.54
C ALA A 285 6.46 0.49 27.78
N ALA A 286 6.37 0.40 26.46
CA ALA A 286 7.48 0.05 25.56
C ALA A 286 8.36 1.25 25.16
N GLY A 287 8.09 2.47 25.65
CA GLY A 287 8.80 3.68 25.28
C GLY A 287 8.52 4.18 23.85
N LEU A 288 7.38 3.76 23.29
CA LEU A 288 6.91 4.15 21.95
C LEU A 288 5.86 5.25 22.04
N ARG A 289 5.61 5.93 20.91
CA ARG A 289 4.55 6.92 20.80
C ARG A 289 3.18 6.27 21.02
N GLU A 290 2.34 6.92 21.81
CA GLU A 290 0.97 6.50 22.12
C GLU A 290 0.03 6.84 20.93
N GLN A 291 0.32 6.28 19.73
CA GLN A 291 -0.40 6.58 18.51
C GLN A 291 -0.70 5.32 17.72
N VAL A 292 -1.90 5.26 17.15
CA VAL A 292 -2.41 4.12 16.39
C VAL A 292 -3.14 4.57 15.14
N MET A 293 -3.06 3.75 14.09
CA MET A 293 -3.98 3.75 12.97
C MET A 293 -5.02 2.66 13.18
N ILE A 294 -6.27 2.86 12.80
CA ILE A 294 -7.34 1.86 12.91
C ILE A 294 -7.74 1.39 11.50
N ASP A 295 -7.54 0.11 11.25
CA ASP A 295 -8.05 -0.57 10.06
C ASP A 295 -9.51 -0.97 10.34
N VAL A 296 -10.47 -0.29 9.72
CA VAL A 296 -11.91 -0.51 9.91
C VAL A 296 -12.43 -1.75 9.18
N SER A 297 -11.61 -2.33 8.28
CA SER A 297 -11.88 -3.58 7.58
C SER A 297 -11.43 -4.81 8.38
N HIS A 298 -11.17 -5.92 7.73
CA HIS A 298 -10.60 -7.15 8.28
C HIS A 298 -11.39 -7.69 9.49
N ALA A 299 -10.73 -7.95 10.63
CA ALA A 299 -11.41 -8.50 11.79
C ALA A 299 -12.22 -7.44 12.56
N ASN A 300 -11.88 -6.16 12.43
CA ASN A 300 -12.66 -5.07 13.02
C ASN A 300 -14.08 -4.97 12.41
N SER A 301 -14.24 -5.28 11.14
CA SER A 301 -15.56 -5.41 10.50
C SER A 301 -16.14 -6.84 10.57
N SER A 302 -15.47 -7.79 11.26
CA SER A 302 -15.80 -9.21 11.24
C SER A 302 -15.87 -9.78 9.84
N LYS A 303 -15.05 -9.26 8.90
CA LYS A 303 -15.03 -9.56 7.46
C LYS A 303 -16.35 -9.27 6.72
N GLN A 304 -17.21 -8.44 7.30
CA GLN A 304 -18.43 -7.93 6.68
C GLN A 304 -18.17 -6.51 6.21
N HIS A 305 -17.93 -6.31 4.89
CA HIS A 305 -17.45 -5.03 4.36
C HIS A 305 -18.33 -3.84 4.74
N GLN A 306 -19.66 -4.00 4.78
CA GLN A 306 -20.61 -2.94 5.15
C GLN A 306 -20.43 -2.46 6.61
N ARG A 307 -19.91 -3.31 7.50
CA ARG A 307 -19.63 -2.93 8.89
C ARG A 307 -18.49 -1.93 9.02
N GLN A 308 -17.64 -1.78 8.00
CA GLN A 308 -16.63 -0.74 7.98
C GLN A 308 -17.22 0.65 8.25
N ILE A 309 -18.43 0.92 7.75
CA ILE A 309 -19.12 2.21 7.91
C ILE A 309 -19.40 2.47 9.41
N ALA A 310 -19.95 1.48 10.11
CA ALA A 310 -20.24 1.61 11.54
C ALA A 310 -18.95 1.71 12.38
N VAL A 311 -17.91 0.93 12.05
CA VAL A 311 -16.61 1.01 12.72
C VAL A 311 -15.97 2.39 12.50
N ALA A 312 -16.00 2.91 11.27
CA ALA A 312 -15.48 4.25 10.98
C ALA A 312 -16.25 5.35 11.74
N ALA A 313 -17.57 5.21 11.88
CA ALA A 313 -18.40 6.15 12.66
C ALA A 313 -18.02 6.16 14.15
N GLU A 314 -17.75 4.98 14.74
CA GLU A 314 -17.27 4.91 16.14
C GLU A 314 -15.87 5.50 16.30
N VAL A 315 -14.96 5.25 15.36
CA VAL A 315 -13.64 5.88 15.35
C VAL A 315 -13.77 7.41 15.22
N ALA A 316 -14.63 7.90 14.34
CA ALA A 316 -14.93 9.33 14.19
C ALA A 316 -15.46 9.93 15.49
N ALA A 317 -16.33 9.23 16.22
CA ALA A 317 -16.83 9.68 17.52
C ALA A 317 -15.71 9.82 18.56
N GLN A 318 -14.73 8.91 18.61
CA GLN A 318 -13.57 9.02 19.49
C GLN A 318 -12.69 10.23 19.12
N VAL A 319 -12.42 10.43 17.82
CA VAL A 319 -11.69 11.61 17.32
C VAL A 319 -12.44 12.90 17.67
N SER A 320 -13.76 12.95 17.44
CA SER A 320 -14.61 14.11 17.79
C SER A 320 -14.56 14.45 19.30
N ALA A 321 -14.46 13.41 20.14
CA ALA A 321 -14.35 13.57 21.61
C ALA A 321 -12.97 14.05 22.08
N GLY A 322 -12.05 14.35 21.16
CA GLY A 322 -10.72 14.90 21.45
C GLY A 322 -9.58 13.88 21.52
N ASP A 323 -9.79 12.62 21.10
CA ASP A 323 -8.70 11.64 21.10
C ASP A 323 -7.70 11.96 19.98
N THR A 324 -6.48 12.37 20.35
CA THR A 324 -5.38 12.70 19.44
C THR A 324 -4.46 11.50 19.14
N ARG A 325 -4.67 10.37 19.81
CA ARG A 325 -3.85 9.17 19.65
C ARG A 325 -4.21 8.38 18.40
N ILE A 326 -5.43 8.55 17.88
CA ILE A 326 -5.85 7.98 16.61
C ILE A 326 -5.33 8.91 15.49
N THR A 327 -4.26 8.48 14.83
CA THR A 327 -3.58 9.28 13.78
C THR A 327 -4.02 8.92 12.37
N GLY A 328 -4.74 7.83 12.19
CA GLY A 328 -5.22 7.44 10.89
C GLY A 328 -6.25 6.33 10.88
N VAL A 329 -6.87 6.16 9.72
CA VAL A 329 -7.87 5.12 9.42
C VAL A 329 -7.51 4.45 8.10
N MET A 330 -7.70 3.12 8.04
CA MET A 330 -7.57 2.35 6.80
C MET A 330 -8.94 1.78 6.41
N ILE A 331 -9.30 1.93 5.12
CA ILE A 331 -10.63 1.57 4.58
C ILE A 331 -10.44 0.75 3.30
N GLU A 332 -11.13 -0.39 3.19
CA GLU A 332 -11.21 -1.15 1.93
C GLU A 332 -12.45 -0.73 1.15
N SER A 333 -12.21 -0.02 0.04
CA SER A 333 -13.21 0.62 -0.81
C SER A 333 -12.91 0.35 -2.28
N HIS A 334 -13.94 0.16 -3.10
CA HIS A 334 -13.81 0.07 -4.55
C HIS A 334 -14.92 0.85 -5.25
N LEU A 335 -14.96 0.87 -6.59
CA LEU A 335 -16.03 1.54 -7.35
C LEU A 335 -17.41 0.99 -6.99
N LYS A 336 -17.52 -0.34 -6.82
CA LYS A 336 -18.74 -1.05 -6.40
C LYS A 336 -18.47 -1.88 -5.16
N GLU A 337 -19.50 -2.13 -4.37
CA GLU A 337 -19.38 -2.96 -3.17
C GLU A 337 -19.23 -4.46 -3.46
N GLY A 338 -18.71 -5.18 -2.48
CA GLY A 338 -18.62 -6.62 -2.49
C GLY A 338 -17.32 -7.17 -3.06
N ARG A 339 -17.37 -8.43 -3.48
CA ARG A 339 -16.28 -9.18 -4.11
C ARG A 339 -16.80 -10.14 -5.17
N GLN A 340 -15.91 -10.56 -6.05
CA GLN A 340 -16.16 -11.60 -7.05
C GLN A 340 -15.05 -12.63 -7.06
N ASP A 341 -15.31 -13.82 -7.56
CA ASP A 341 -14.30 -14.85 -7.76
C ASP A 341 -13.71 -14.75 -9.17
N ILE A 342 -12.42 -15.10 -9.29
CA ILE A 342 -11.75 -15.22 -10.59
C ILE A 342 -12.13 -16.59 -11.15
N VAL A 343 -12.96 -16.61 -12.20
CA VAL A 343 -13.39 -17.83 -12.89
C VAL A 343 -12.79 -17.82 -14.30
N PRO A 344 -11.96 -18.81 -14.68
CA PRO A 344 -11.36 -18.85 -16.02
C PRO A 344 -12.41 -18.75 -17.12
N GLY A 345 -12.18 -17.87 -18.09
CA GLY A 345 -13.07 -17.65 -19.23
C GLY A 345 -14.31 -16.82 -18.95
N GLN A 346 -14.51 -16.33 -17.74
CA GLN A 346 -15.58 -15.39 -17.41
C GLN A 346 -15.03 -13.96 -17.23
N PRO A 347 -15.63 -12.94 -17.85
CA PRO A 347 -15.23 -11.56 -17.65
C PRO A 347 -15.51 -11.11 -16.22
N LEU A 348 -14.59 -10.37 -15.62
CA LEU A 348 -14.77 -9.77 -14.32
C LEU A 348 -15.74 -8.58 -14.40
N GLN A 349 -16.50 -8.38 -13.34
CA GLN A 349 -17.33 -7.18 -13.21
C GLN A 349 -16.45 -5.97 -12.90
N HIS A 350 -16.59 -4.91 -13.68
CA HIS A 350 -15.87 -3.66 -13.49
C HIS A 350 -16.17 -3.06 -12.10
N GLY A 351 -15.09 -2.75 -11.36
CA GLY A 351 -15.18 -2.06 -10.08
C GLY A 351 -15.51 -2.93 -8.87
N VAL A 352 -15.48 -4.27 -9.01
CA VAL A 352 -15.71 -5.22 -7.93
C VAL A 352 -14.42 -5.92 -7.56
N SER A 353 -14.10 -5.99 -6.26
CA SER A 353 -12.87 -6.62 -5.75
C SER A 353 -12.78 -8.11 -6.09
N VAL A 354 -11.59 -8.59 -6.43
CA VAL A 354 -11.28 -10.03 -6.63
C VAL A 354 -10.63 -10.69 -5.40
N THR A 355 -10.52 -9.94 -4.31
CA THR A 355 -9.98 -10.44 -3.02
C THR A 355 -11.01 -10.24 -1.92
N ASP A 356 -10.73 -9.46 -0.86
CA ASP A 356 -11.72 -9.22 0.18
C ASP A 356 -12.78 -8.20 -0.29
N ALA A 357 -14.01 -8.34 0.21
CA ALA A 357 -15.11 -7.46 -0.15
C ALA A 357 -14.87 -6.03 0.34
N CYS A 358 -15.13 -5.05 -0.53
CA CYS A 358 -14.97 -3.62 -0.28
C CYS A 358 -16.36 -2.94 -0.12
N ILE A 359 -16.40 -1.78 0.55
CA ILE A 359 -17.52 -0.85 0.40
C ILE A 359 -17.46 -0.17 -0.97
N SER A 360 -18.58 0.35 -1.48
CA SER A 360 -18.57 1.12 -2.73
C SER A 360 -17.98 2.51 -2.54
N PHE A 361 -17.63 3.16 -3.65
CA PHE A 361 -17.19 4.55 -3.62
C PHE A 361 -18.27 5.49 -3.05
N ASP A 362 -19.53 5.27 -3.43
CA ASP A 362 -20.66 6.08 -2.95
C ASP A 362 -20.88 5.93 -1.43
N GLN A 363 -20.58 4.76 -0.87
CA GLN A 363 -20.57 4.53 0.58
C GLN A 363 -19.34 5.12 1.26
N THR A 364 -18.24 5.28 0.54
CA THR A 364 -16.98 5.81 1.07
C THR A 364 -17.05 7.32 1.29
N VAL A 365 -17.69 8.08 0.39
CA VAL A 365 -17.77 9.54 0.49
C VAL A 365 -18.36 9.99 1.84
N PRO A 366 -19.52 9.50 2.30
CA PRO A 366 -20.05 9.87 3.62
C PRO A 366 -19.13 9.46 4.80
N VAL A 367 -18.36 8.39 4.66
CA VAL A 367 -17.38 7.98 5.68
C VAL A 367 -16.24 9.01 5.76
N LEU A 368 -15.73 9.48 4.63
CA LEU A 368 -14.72 10.53 4.58
C LEU A 368 -15.25 11.85 5.17
N ASP A 369 -16.50 12.23 4.85
CA ASP A 369 -17.15 13.42 5.41
C ASP A 369 -17.25 13.32 6.95
N GLY A 370 -17.66 12.17 7.47
CA GLY A 370 -17.75 11.95 8.91
C GLY A 370 -16.40 12.03 9.61
N LEU A 371 -15.33 11.52 9.01
CA LEU A 371 -13.96 11.60 9.54
C LEU A 371 -13.45 13.05 9.51
N ALA A 372 -13.70 13.81 8.44
CA ALA A 372 -13.31 15.22 8.35
C ALA A 372 -14.05 16.08 9.39
N ALA A 373 -15.36 15.91 9.52
CA ALA A 373 -16.16 16.58 10.56
C ALA A 373 -15.64 16.25 11.98
N ALA A 374 -15.19 15.02 12.21
CA ALA A 374 -14.62 14.61 13.49
C ALA A 374 -13.31 15.36 13.79
N VAL A 375 -12.46 15.59 12.80
CA VAL A 375 -11.24 16.38 12.97
C VAL A 375 -11.57 17.84 13.30
N GLN A 376 -12.56 18.43 12.63
CA GLN A 376 -13.01 19.79 12.91
C GLN A 376 -13.52 19.92 14.35
N LEU A 377 -14.38 19.01 14.80
CA LEU A 377 -14.88 18.98 16.18
C LEU A 377 -13.74 18.79 17.19
N ARG A 378 -12.74 17.98 16.89
CA ARG A 378 -11.54 17.82 17.75
C ARG A 378 -10.80 19.15 17.94
N ARG A 379 -10.65 19.94 16.88
CA ARG A 379 -10.01 21.26 16.92
C ARG A 379 -10.81 22.24 17.79
N ASP A 380 -12.14 22.22 17.70
CA ASP A 380 -13.01 23.06 18.51
C ASP A 380 -12.88 22.75 19.99
N HIS A 381 -12.74 21.47 20.36
CA HIS A 381 -12.47 21.05 21.73
C HIS A 381 -11.11 21.54 22.23
N ALA A 382 -10.09 21.57 21.38
CA ALA A 382 -8.76 22.04 21.75
C ALA A 382 -8.68 23.58 21.91
N ASN A 383 -9.57 24.34 21.26
CA ASN A 383 -9.61 25.80 21.24
C ASN A 383 -11.00 26.35 21.63
N PRO A 384 -11.48 26.16 22.88
CA PRO A 384 -12.85 26.54 23.25
C PRO A 384 -13.14 28.04 23.26
N HIS A 385 -12.20 28.93 22.90
CA HIS A 385 -12.32 30.39 23.03
C HIS A 385 -12.36 31.15 21.70
N THR A 386 -12.48 30.50 20.53
CA THR A 386 -12.54 31.20 19.23
C THR A 386 -13.95 31.39 18.66
N GLY A 387 -15.00 31.13 19.43
CA GLY A 387 -16.43 31.29 19.07
C GLY A 387 -17.10 32.34 19.93
N GLY A 388 -16.74 33.62 19.75
CA GLY A 388 -17.36 34.76 20.39
C GLY A 388 -17.55 35.89 19.39
#